data_0fab1fafb2e5823fef9400a014f77023
#
_entry.id   0fab1fafb2e5823fef9400a014f77023
#
_cell.length_a   1.000
_cell.length_b   1.000
_cell.length_c   1.000
_cell.angle_alpha   90.00
_cell.angle_beta   90.00
_cell.angle_gamma   90.00
#
_symmetry.space_group_name_H-M   'P 1'
#
loop_
_entity.id
_entity.type
_entity.pdbx_description
1 polymer ?
#
loop_
_entity_poly.entity_id
_entity_poly.type
_entity_poly.pdbx_seq_one_letter_code
_entity_poly.pdbx_strand_id
1 'polypeptide(L)'
;MKLSFNASILTIYFSLATLSFSKSLDGNLYFETDVRPILKAQCFHCHGEEDEKEADLDLRLVRLIQDGGKSGRAITPSDIENSILWEKISSDEMPEGDKKLSPTQKNVIKNWILQGAKTLRPEPENVADARFTKEELEHWAFQPLNTIKKSEEEIITVDTFIQKKLNDKGLHLSKQTSKEKLIRRISYDLTGLPPTRQMLDQLLDNQAGFYEAFVDNY
;
A
#
# COMPACT_ATOMS: atom_id res chain seq x y z
N MET A 1 -33.82 -55.75 25.08
CA MET A 1 -32.92 -54.71 25.67
C MET A 1 -32.54 -53.75 24.57
N LYS A 2 -33.27 -52.63 24.45
CA LYS A 2 -33.05 -51.59 23.42
C LYS A 2 -32.17 -50.49 24.00
N LEU A 3 -30.93 -50.35 23.49
CA LEU A 3 -30.09 -49.19 23.82
C LEU A 3 -30.46 -48.03 22.88
N SER A 4 -30.98 -46.99 23.48
CA SER A 4 -31.20 -45.70 22.78
C SER A 4 -29.91 -44.87 22.80
N PHE A 5 -29.38 -44.55 21.65
CA PHE A 5 -28.27 -43.64 21.47
C PHE A 5 -28.80 -42.21 21.38
N ASN A 6 -28.59 -41.44 22.42
CA ASN A 6 -28.81 -39.98 22.36
C ASN A 6 -27.62 -39.31 21.71
N ALA A 7 -27.80 -38.84 20.48
CA ALA A 7 -26.83 -37.98 19.79
C ALA A 7 -27.05 -36.52 20.24
N SER A 8 -26.25 -36.06 21.21
CA SER A 8 -26.16 -34.62 21.54
C SER A 8 -25.33 -33.93 20.44
N ILE A 9 -26.02 -33.20 19.58
CA ILE A 9 -25.36 -32.31 18.59
C ILE A 9 -24.84 -31.11 19.34
N LEU A 10 -23.52 -31.07 19.55
CA LEU A 10 -22.80 -29.93 20.09
C LEU A 10 -22.64 -28.91 18.96
N THR A 11 -23.53 -27.94 18.90
CA THR A 11 -23.44 -26.81 17.96
C THR A 11 -22.37 -25.83 18.47
N ILE A 12 -21.18 -25.92 17.93
CA ILE A 12 -20.11 -24.93 18.18
C ILE A 12 -20.45 -23.67 17.40
N TYR A 13 -20.97 -22.65 18.07
CA TYR A 13 -21.06 -21.29 17.53
C TYR A 13 -19.65 -20.72 17.43
N PHE A 14 -19.09 -20.74 16.21
CA PHE A 14 -17.89 -20.02 15.87
C PHE A 14 -18.28 -18.54 15.71
N SER A 15 -18.26 -17.80 16.83
CA SER A 15 -18.42 -16.35 16.81
C SER A 15 -17.18 -15.75 16.14
N LEU A 16 -17.28 -15.44 14.83
CA LEU A 16 -16.31 -14.54 14.17
C LEU A 16 -16.46 -13.16 14.81
N ALA A 17 -15.67 -12.92 15.84
CA ALA A 17 -15.43 -11.56 16.30
C ALA A 17 -14.64 -10.84 15.20
N THR A 18 -15.35 -10.13 14.33
CA THR A 18 -14.74 -9.11 13.48
C THR A 18 -14.21 -8.03 14.41
N LEU A 19 -12.91 -8.08 14.68
CA LEU A 19 -12.19 -6.98 15.31
C LEU A 19 -12.27 -5.78 14.34
N SER A 20 -13.37 -5.02 14.45
CA SER A 20 -13.40 -3.68 13.92
C SER A 20 -12.37 -2.89 14.70
N PHE A 21 -11.20 -2.66 14.11
CA PHE A 21 -10.19 -1.76 14.66
C PHE A 21 -10.73 -0.34 14.54
N SER A 22 -11.60 0.00 15.49
CA SER A 22 -12.06 1.38 15.68
C SER A 22 -10.90 2.12 16.33
N LYS A 23 -10.08 2.80 15.52
CA LYS A 23 -9.09 3.76 16.05
C LYS A 23 -9.88 4.76 16.88
N SER A 24 -9.65 4.76 18.19
CA SER A 24 -10.23 5.76 19.10
C SER A 24 -9.85 7.15 18.58
N LEU A 25 -10.84 8.00 18.35
CA LEU A 25 -10.65 9.37 17.87
C LEU A 25 -10.23 10.33 18.99
N ASP A 26 -9.82 9.81 20.16
CA ASP A 26 -9.38 10.60 21.31
C ASP A 26 -7.95 11.19 21.12
N GLY A 27 -7.30 10.91 20.00
CA GLY A 27 -5.98 11.45 19.64
C GLY A 27 -6.06 12.69 18.76
N ASN A 28 -4.94 13.43 18.68
CA ASN A 28 -4.81 14.50 17.69
C ASN A 28 -4.88 13.92 16.27
N LEU A 29 -5.68 14.56 15.42
CA LEU A 29 -5.80 14.25 14.00
C LEU A 29 -4.92 15.22 13.21
N TYR A 30 -4.18 14.67 12.24
CA TYR A 30 -3.31 15.45 11.38
C TYR A 30 -3.68 15.26 9.92
N PHE A 31 -3.47 16.30 9.13
CA PHE A 31 -3.81 16.29 7.71
C PHE A 31 -3.15 15.12 6.98
N GLU A 32 -1.84 14.95 7.11
CA GLU A 32 -1.05 14.02 6.33
C GLU A 32 -1.41 12.55 6.59
N THR A 33 -1.67 12.21 7.84
CA THR A 33 -1.90 10.81 8.27
C THR A 33 -3.36 10.40 8.27
N ASP A 34 -4.27 11.32 8.59
CA ASP A 34 -5.66 10.98 8.87
C ASP A 34 -6.62 11.51 7.78
N VAL A 35 -6.40 12.71 7.27
CA VAL A 35 -7.32 13.38 6.35
C VAL A 35 -6.90 13.26 4.89
N ARG A 36 -5.63 13.51 4.60
CA ARG A 36 -5.11 13.47 3.23
C ARG A 36 -5.37 12.14 2.49
N PRO A 37 -5.24 10.96 3.12
CA PRO A 37 -5.59 9.70 2.45
C PRO A 37 -7.05 9.64 2.01
N ILE A 38 -7.98 10.20 2.81
CA ILE A 38 -9.41 10.26 2.48
C ILE A 38 -9.62 11.19 1.29
N LEU A 39 -9.10 12.43 1.36
CA LEU A 39 -9.24 13.42 0.30
C LEU A 39 -8.56 12.97 -0.99
N LYS A 40 -7.40 12.31 -0.89
CA LYS A 40 -6.70 11.77 -2.06
C LYS A 40 -7.53 10.72 -2.79
N ALA A 41 -8.17 9.83 -2.05
CA ALA A 41 -8.96 8.75 -2.63
C ALA A 41 -10.29 9.19 -3.24
N GLN A 42 -10.86 10.33 -2.78
CA GLN A 42 -12.23 10.71 -3.11
C GLN A 42 -12.37 12.10 -3.76
N CYS A 43 -11.37 12.98 -3.63
CA CYS A 43 -11.52 14.39 -3.97
C CYS A 43 -10.41 14.95 -4.87
N PHE A 44 -9.15 14.48 -4.72
CA PHE A 44 -8.00 15.07 -5.40
C PHE A 44 -8.06 15.00 -6.91
N HIS A 45 -8.76 14.01 -7.47
CA HIS A 45 -8.90 13.90 -8.91
C HIS A 45 -9.44 15.22 -9.51
N CYS A 46 -10.57 15.71 -8.99
CA CYS A 46 -11.17 16.98 -9.47
C CYS A 46 -10.59 18.23 -8.77
N HIS A 47 -10.15 18.07 -7.50
CA HIS A 47 -9.70 19.18 -6.66
C HIS A 47 -8.21 19.14 -6.35
N GLY A 48 -7.35 18.91 -7.36
CA GLY A 48 -5.91 18.98 -7.17
C GLY A 48 -5.01 18.27 -8.17
N GLU A 49 -5.41 17.13 -8.74
CA GLU A 49 -4.55 16.34 -9.64
C GLU A 49 -4.72 16.71 -11.11
N GLU A 50 -5.84 17.27 -11.50
CA GLU A 50 -6.06 17.75 -12.87
C GLU A 50 -5.49 19.16 -13.08
N ASP A 51 -5.19 19.48 -14.35
CA ASP A 51 -4.65 20.78 -14.75
C ASP A 51 -5.62 21.91 -14.44
N GLU A 52 -6.92 21.70 -14.74
CA GLU A 52 -8.02 22.61 -14.39
C GLU A 52 -8.74 22.04 -13.15
N LYS A 53 -8.62 22.72 -12.03
CA LYS A 53 -9.27 22.32 -10.78
C LYS A 53 -10.72 22.79 -10.75
N GLU A 54 -11.62 21.88 -10.43
CA GLU A 54 -13.03 22.21 -10.25
C GLU A 54 -13.20 23.29 -9.16
N ALA A 55 -13.98 24.31 -9.48
CA ALA A 55 -14.23 25.48 -8.62
C ALA A 55 -12.95 26.21 -8.15
N ASP A 56 -11.81 26.08 -8.85
CA ASP A 56 -10.49 26.62 -8.47
C ASP A 56 -10.03 26.16 -7.07
N LEU A 57 -10.57 25.06 -6.57
CA LEU A 57 -10.27 24.53 -5.25
C LEU A 57 -9.16 23.47 -5.31
N ASP A 58 -8.12 23.66 -4.49
CA ASP A 58 -7.03 22.68 -4.33
C ASP A 58 -7.03 22.12 -2.91
N LEU A 59 -7.28 20.82 -2.79
CA LEU A 59 -7.36 20.12 -1.49
C LEU A 59 -6.05 19.46 -1.05
N ARG A 60 -4.94 19.68 -1.75
CA ARG A 60 -3.67 18.95 -1.50
C ARG A 60 -2.86 19.49 -0.32
N LEU A 61 -3.09 20.73 0.09
CA LEU A 61 -2.44 21.38 1.23
C LEU A 61 -3.48 22.11 2.08
N VAL A 62 -3.29 22.12 3.39
CA VAL A 62 -4.23 22.76 4.33
C VAL A 62 -4.37 24.26 4.06
N ARG A 63 -3.25 24.96 3.77
CA ARG A 63 -3.29 26.39 3.42
C ARG A 63 -4.15 26.67 2.19
N LEU A 64 -4.06 25.80 1.15
CA LEU A 64 -4.87 25.94 -0.06
C LEU A 64 -6.36 25.64 0.21
N ILE A 65 -6.64 24.68 1.09
CA ILE A 65 -8.01 24.41 1.56
C ILE A 65 -8.56 25.63 2.32
N GLN A 66 -7.73 26.29 3.14
CA GLN A 66 -8.12 27.50 3.86
C GLN A 66 -8.27 28.71 2.93
N ASP A 67 -7.41 28.84 1.91
CA ASP A 67 -7.55 29.87 0.87
C ASP A 67 -8.87 29.68 0.10
N GLY A 68 -9.20 28.39 -0.18
CA GLY A 68 -10.47 27.98 -0.81
C GLY A 68 -10.46 28.12 -2.32
N GLY A 69 -11.65 28.23 -2.89
CA GLY A 69 -11.89 28.38 -4.33
C GLY A 69 -12.94 29.44 -4.63
N LYS A 70 -13.66 29.28 -5.76
CA LYS A 70 -14.72 30.24 -6.21
C LYS A 70 -15.78 30.51 -5.15
N SER A 71 -16.10 29.54 -4.30
CA SER A 71 -17.09 29.67 -3.24
C SER A 71 -16.55 30.27 -1.94
N GLY A 72 -15.26 30.63 -1.88
CA GLY A 72 -14.58 31.10 -0.69
C GLY A 72 -13.83 30.00 0.05
N ARG A 73 -13.55 30.23 1.33
CA ARG A 73 -12.76 29.31 2.17
C ARG A 73 -13.43 27.95 2.29
N ALA A 74 -12.70 26.89 1.96
CA ALA A 74 -13.24 25.53 2.09
C ALA A 74 -13.28 25.06 3.54
N ILE A 75 -12.34 25.49 4.40
CA ILE A 75 -12.38 25.24 5.84
C ILE A 75 -12.02 26.50 6.63
N THR A 76 -12.62 26.59 7.82
CA THR A 76 -12.22 27.53 8.88
C THR A 76 -11.78 26.70 10.09
N PRO A 77 -10.47 26.70 10.46
CA PRO A 77 -10.00 25.91 11.59
C PRO A 77 -10.78 26.17 12.87
N SER A 78 -11.16 25.11 13.58
CA SER A 78 -11.96 25.11 14.79
C SER A 78 -13.41 25.62 14.62
N ASP A 79 -13.86 25.91 13.41
CA ASP A 79 -15.20 26.40 13.11
C ASP A 79 -15.83 25.53 12.00
N ILE A 80 -16.66 24.59 12.41
CA ILE A 80 -17.28 23.63 11.52
C ILE A 80 -18.45 24.25 10.72
N GLU A 81 -19.14 25.22 11.34
CA GLU A 81 -20.32 25.85 10.73
C GLU A 81 -19.92 26.77 9.55
N ASN A 82 -18.74 27.35 9.60
CA ASN A 82 -18.17 28.18 8.54
C ASN A 82 -17.17 27.40 7.64
N SER A 83 -17.32 26.10 7.55
CA SER A 83 -16.48 25.22 6.71
C SER A 83 -17.28 24.61 5.57
N ILE A 84 -17.17 25.22 4.36
CA ILE A 84 -17.90 24.77 3.15
C ILE A 84 -17.63 23.30 2.82
N LEU A 85 -16.38 22.83 3.02
CA LEU A 85 -16.02 21.43 2.83
C LEU A 85 -16.89 20.51 3.69
N TRP A 86 -17.12 20.89 4.96
CA TRP A 86 -17.97 20.11 5.85
C TRP A 86 -19.42 20.14 5.40
N GLU A 87 -19.96 21.29 5.04
CA GLU A 87 -21.30 21.42 4.52
C GLU A 87 -21.54 20.46 3.35
N LYS A 88 -20.67 20.49 2.34
CA LYS A 88 -20.77 19.68 1.12
C LYS A 88 -20.67 18.18 1.36
N ILE A 89 -19.73 17.73 2.24
CA ILE A 89 -19.58 16.31 2.52
C ILE A 89 -20.61 15.78 3.51
N SER A 90 -21.11 16.61 4.43
CA SER A 90 -22.13 16.18 5.40
C SER A 90 -23.49 15.99 4.74
N SER A 91 -23.84 16.83 3.78
CA SER A 91 -25.07 16.75 2.99
C SER A 91 -25.02 15.70 1.86
N ASP A 92 -23.88 15.01 1.68
CA ASP A 92 -23.65 14.12 0.53
C ASP A 92 -23.70 14.82 -0.84
N GLU A 93 -23.58 16.14 -0.89
CA GLU A 93 -23.43 16.86 -2.15
C GLU A 93 -22.09 16.51 -2.82
N MET A 94 -21.01 16.44 -2.03
CA MET A 94 -19.68 15.98 -2.46
C MET A 94 -19.25 14.69 -1.75
N PRO A 95 -18.49 13.82 -2.42
CA PRO A 95 -18.13 13.80 -3.85
C PRO A 95 -19.35 13.65 -4.76
N GLU A 96 -19.25 14.12 -6.00
CA GLU A 96 -20.28 13.86 -7.02
C GLU A 96 -20.38 12.34 -7.32
N GLY A 97 -21.56 11.92 -7.84
CA GLY A 97 -21.82 10.51 -8.15
C GLY A 97 -22.23 9.66 -6.95
N ASP A 98 -22.18 8.34 -7.13
CA ASP A 98 -22.75 7.38 -6.16
C ASP A 98 -21.81 7.06 -4.98
N LYS A 99 -20.52 7.27 -5.13
CA LYS A 99 -19.53 7.00 -4.07
C LYS A 99 -19.46 8.17 -3.09
N LYS A 100 -20.10 8.00 -1.94
CA LYS A 100 -20.05 8.99 -0.85
C LYS A 100 -19.04 8.58 0.23
N LEU A 101 -18.62 9.55 1.03
CA LEU A 101 -17.79 9.30 2.20
C LEU A 101 -18.56 8.47 3.24
N SER A 102 -17.89 7.48 3.81
CA SER A 102 -18.45 6.73 4.94
C SER A 102 -18.63 7.63 6.17
N PRO A 103 -19.55 7.28 7.09
CA PRO A 103 -19.72 8.03 8.35
C PRO A 103 -18.41 8.19 9.13
N THR A 104 -17.55 7.18 9.11
CA THR A 104 -16.23 7.22 9.76
C THR A 104 -15.32 8.25 9.11
N GLN A 105 -15.25 8.29 7.77
CA GLN A 105 -14.44 9.27 7.04
C GLN A 105 -14.93 10.70 7.27
N LYS A 106 -16.25 10.92 7.22
CA LYS A 106 -16.84 12.22 7.55
C LYS A 106 -16.47 12.66 8.97
N ASN A 107 -16.55 11.74 9.93
CA ASN A 107 -16.21 12.03 11.32
C ASN A 107 -14.73 12.37 11.54
N VAL A 108 -13.81 11.72 10.81
CA VAL A 108 -12.39 12.07 10.83
C VAL A 108 -12.18 13.51 10.34
N ILE A 109 -12.76 13.89 9.21
CA ILE A 109 -12.62 15.24 8.65
C ILE A 109 -13.25 16.27 9.58
N LYS A 110 -14.45 16.01 10.11
CA LYS A 110 -15.14 16.87 11.08
C LYS A 110 -14.24 17.16 12.28
N ASN A 111 -13.77 16.11 12.95
CA ASN A 111 -12.98 16.24 14.17
C ASN A 111 -11.62 16.92 13.88
N TRP A 112 -11.01 16.67 12.73
CA TRP A 112 -9.79 17.36 12.32
C TRP A 112 -10.02 18.88 12.16
N ILE A 113 -11.11 19.30 11.52
CA ILE A 113 -11.47 20.73 11.42
C ILE A 113 -11.66 21.32 12.81
N LEU A 114 -12.45 20.65 13.68
CA LEU A 114 -12.72 21.09 15.06
C LEU A 114 -11.44 21.17 15.91
N GLN A 115 -10.44 20.32 15.67
CA GLN A 115 -9.15 20.35 16.33
C GLN A 115 -8.18 21.40 15.77
N GLY A 116 -8.64 22.26 14.86
CA GLY A 116 -7.84 23.34 14.29
C GLY A 116 -7.14 23.03 12.99
N ALA A 117 -7.57 21.98 12.28
CA ALA A 117 -7.04 21.60 10.95
C ALA A 117 -5.50 21.46 10.95
N LYS A 118 -4.97 20.72 11.94
CA LYS A 118 -3.53 20.61 12.19
C LYS A 118 -2.81 19.83 11.09
N THR A 119 -1.58 20.26 10.79
CA THR A 119 -0.59 19.52 9.98
C THR A 119 0.44 18.87 10.89
N LEU A 120 0.97 17.72 10.46
CA LEU A 120 2.04 17.02 11.18
C LEU A 120 3.39 17.78 11.10
N ARG A 121 3.57 18.54 10.03
CA ARG A 121 4.78 19.29 9.71
C ARG A 121 4.43 20.61 9.00
N PRO A 122 5.37 21.57 8.93
CA PRO A 122 5.20 22.76 8.09
C PRO A 122 4.93 22.35 6.64
N GLU A 123 3.98 23.00 6.01
CA GLU A 123 3.65 22.73 4.61
C GLU A 123 4.72 23.29 3.66
N PRO A 124 5.08 22.57 2.58
CA PRO A 124 6.01 23.07 1.59
C PRO A 124 5.39 24.19 0.75
N GLU A 125 6.23 25.07 0.24
CA GLU A 125 5.78 26.15 -0.65
C GLU A 125 5.19 25.58 -1.96
N ASN A 126 5.86 24.55 -2.51
CA ASN A 126 5.41 23.91 -3.74
C ASN A 126 4.59 22.64 -3.41
N VAL A 127 3.43 22.52 -4.03
CA VAL A 127 2.54 21.36 -3.88
C VAL A 127 3.22 20.05 -4.30
N ALA A 128 4.12 20.08 -5.29
CA ALA A 128 4.87 18.91 -5.73
C ALA A 128 5.74 18.32 -4.61
N ASP A 129 6.28 19.18 -3.74
CA ASP A 129 7.15 18.79 -2.63
C ASP A 129 6.37 18.20 -1.43
N ALA A 130 5.04 18.31 -1.45
CA ALA A 130 4.17 17.70 -0.43
C ALA A 130 4.06 16.17 -0.53
N ARG A 131 4.57 15.57 -1.59
CA ARG A 131 4.45 14.11 -1.83
C ARG A 131 5.29 13.30 -0.86
N PHE A 132 6.50 13.78 -0.56
CA PHE A 132 7.48 13.04 0.24
C PHE A 132 8.09 13.91 1.32
N THR A 133 8.38 13.32 2.48
CA THR A 133 9.21 13.96 3.50
C THR A 133 10.68 13.86 3.11
N LYS A 134 11.52 14.64 3.79
CA LYS A 134 12.97 14.52 3.60
C LYS A 134 13.48 13.13 3.98
N GLU A 135 12.95 12.55 5.07
CA GLU A 135 13.27 11.22 5.55
C GLU A 135 12.85 10.14 4.55
N GLU A 136 11.67 10.30 3.91
CA GLU A 136 11.23 9.40 2.84
C GLU A 136 12.13 9.49 1.63
N LEU A 137 12.55 10.69 1.23
CA LEU A 137 13.48 10.89 0.12
C LEU A 137 14.89 10.35 0.42
N GLU A 138 15.32 10.37 1.68
CA GLU A 138 16.59 9.79 2.13
C GLU A 138 16.55 8.26 2.23
N HIS A 139 15.38 7.64 2.11
CA HIS A 139 15.26 6.18 2.13
C HIS A 139 16.09 5.57 1.00
N TRP A 140 16.79 4.48 1.32
CA TRP A 140 17.75 3.84 0.41
C TRP A 140 17.20 3.51 -0.99
N ALA A 141 15.88 3.20 -1.09
CA ALA A 141 15.23 2.85 -2.36
C ALA A 141 15.07 4.05 -3.32
N PHE A 142 15.14 5.28 -2.79
CA PHE A 142 15.03 6.52 -3.59
C PHE A 142 16.38 7.18 -3.83
N GLN A 143 17.46 6.62 -3.25
CA GLN A 143 18.80 7.15 -3.48
C GLN A 143 19.33 6.71 -4.86
N PRO A 144 20.16 7.54 -5.51
CA PRO A 144 20.82 7.14 -6.73
C PRO A 144 21.57 5.82 -6.54
N LEU A 145 21.48 4.93 -7.51
CA LEU A 145 22.21 3.69 -7.49
C LEU A 145 23.72 3.99 -7.44
N ASN A 146 24.39 3.42 -6.44
CA ASN A 146 25.84 3.45 -6.42
C ASN A 146 26.35 2.68 -7.65
N THR A 147 27.11 3.34 -8.50
CA THR A 147 27.83 2.68 -9.59
C THR A 147 28.82 1.70 -8.95
N ILE A 148 28.51 0.41 -9.00
CA ILE A 148 29.49 -0.60 -8.65
C ILE A 148 30.58 -0.52 -9.69
N LYS A 149 31.77 -0.01 -9.30
CA LYS A 149 32.94 -0.05 -10.16
C LYS A 149 33.26 -1.52 -10.38
N LYS A 150 32.94 -2.03 -11.57
CA LYS A 150 33.39 -3.34 -12.00
C LYS A 150 34.90 -3.33 -11.97
N SER A 151 35.53 -4.08 -11.07
CA SER A 151 36.88 -4.55 -11.30
C SER A 151 36.77 -5.56 -12.44
N GLU A 152 37.65 -5.47 -13.43
CA GLU A 152 37.58 -6.30 -14.67
C GLU A 152 37.60 -7.82 -14.39
N GLU A 153 37.89 -8.24 -13.16
CA GLU A 153 38.07 -9.64 -12.78
C GLU A 153 36.91 -10.23 -11.95
N GLU A 154 35.93 -9.43 -11.48
CA GLU A 154 34.88 -9.94 -10.60
C GLU A 154 33.52 -9.99 -11.31
N ILE A 155 33.04 -11.20 -11.59
CA ILE A 155 31.67 -11.41 -12.08
C ILE A 155 30.73 -11.21 -10.90
N ILE A 156 30.12 -10.02 -10.82
CA ILE A 156 29.15 -9.70 -9.79
C ILE A 156 27.80 -10.30 -10.20
N THR A 157 27.37 -11.31 -9.48
CA THR A 157 26.08 -11.99 -9.64
C THR A 157 25.17 -11.67 -8.47
N VAL A 158 23.89 -12.02 -8.59
CA VAL A 158 22.94 -11.97 -7.45
C VAL A 158 23.46 -12.78 -6.26
N ASP A 159 24.05 -13.95 -6.51
CA ASP A 159 24.61 -14.80 -5.46
C ASP A 159 25.76 -14.14 -4.71
N THR A 160 26.57 -13.33 -5.38
CA THR A 160 27.65 -12.57 -4.73
C THR A 160 27.12 -11.63 -3.65
N PHE A 161 26.01 -10.92 -3.94
CA PHE A 161 25.37 -10.04 -2.95
C PHE A 161 24.75 -10.83 -1.79
N ILE A 162 24.08 -11.95 -2.11
CA ILE A 162 23.46 -12.81 -1.10
C ILE A 162 24.52 -13.43 -0.20
N GLN A 163 25.59 -13.99 -0.78
CA GLN A 163 26.70 -14.60 -0.02
C GLN A 163 27.36 -13.60 0.92
N LYS A 164 27.61 -12.37 0.44
CA LYS A 164 28.20 -11.33 1.31
C LYS A 164 27.31 -11.10 2.55
N LYS A 165 26.01 -10.91 2.38
CA LYS A 165 25.08 -10.72 3.49
C LYS A 165 24.95 -11.92 4.41
N LEU A 166 25.04 -13.14 3.87
CA LEU A 166 25.04 -14.37 4.67
C LEU A 166 26.32 -14.46 5.50
N ASN A 167 27.48 -14.22 4.89
CA ASN A 167 28.77 -14.25 5.57
C ASN A 167 28.83 -13.24 6.73
N ASP A 168 28.28 -12.03 6.57
CA ASP A 168 28.17 -11.02 7.63
C ASP A 168 27.36 -11.53 8.85
N LYS A 169 26.53 -12.55 8.66
CA LYS A 169 25.73 -13.19 9.70
C LYS A 169 26.24 -14.55 10.13
N GLY A 170 27.41 -14.99 9.63
CA GLY A 170 27.94 -16.31 9.88
C GLY A 170 27.10 -17.43 9.25
N LEU A 171 26.33 -17.14 8.23
CA LEU A 171 25.46 -18.08 7.52
C LEU A 171 26.06 -18.42 6.16
N HIS A 172 25.63 -19.55 5.60
CA HIS A 172 26.04 -20.03 4.28
C HIS A 172 24.81 -20.41 3.46
N LEU A 173 24.96 -20.38 2.12
CA LEU A 173 23.92 -20.90 1.23
C LEU A 173 23.69 -22.40 1.50
N SER A 174 22.45 -22.81 1.46
CA SER A 174 22.08 -24.22 1.52
C SER A 174 22.65 -24.98 0.30
N LYS A 175 22.85 -26.29 0.46
CA LYS A 175 23.21 -27.13 -0.68
C LYS A 175 22.17 -27.01 -1.78
N GLN A 176 22.62 -27.04 -3.04
CA GLN A 176 21.74 -27.04 -4.19
C GLN A 176 20.74 -28.21 -4.10
N THR A 177 19.49 -27.92 -4.41
CA THR A 177 18.44 -28.94 -4.42
C THR A 177 18.58 -29.87 -5.64
N SER A 178 17.90 -31.04 -5.64
CA SER A 178 17.91 -31.92 -6.80
C SER A 178 17.19 -31.25 -7.99
N LYS A 179 17.55 -31.68 -9.21
CA LYS A 179 16.93 -31.17 -10.45
C LYS A 179 15.41 -31.34 -10.44
N GLU A 180 14.90 -32.49 -10.00
CA GLU A 180 13.47 -32.78 -9.95
C GLU A 180 12.73 -31.78 -9.05
N LYS A 181 13.26 -31.49 -7.89
CA LYS A 181 12.68 -30.52 -6.97
C LYS A 181 12.71 -29.12 -7.55
N LEU A 182 13.76 -28.78 -8.27
CA LEU A 182 13.93 -27.50 -8.90
C LEU A 182 12.96 -27.31 -10.06
N ILE A 183 12.86 -28.29 -10.97
CA ILE A 183 11.89 -28.30 -12.06
C ILE A 183 10.47 -28.12 -11.52
N ARG A 184 10.14 -28.86 -10.45
CA ARG A 184 8.82 -28.72 -9.85
C ARG A 184 8.57 -27.30 -9.31
N ARG A 185 9.54 -26.68 -8.63
CA ARG A 185 9.39 -25.31 -8.10
C ARG A 185 9.20 -24.29 -9.22
N ILE A 186 10.07 -24.33 -10.23
CA ILE A 186 10.00 -23.41 -11.36
C ILE A 186 8.68 -23.58 -12.12
N SER A 187 8.21 -24.82 -12.33
CA SER A 187 6.91 -25.07 -12.97
C SER A 187 5.75 -24.41 -12.21
N TYR A 188 5.72 -24.55 -10.89
CA TYR A 188 4.70 -23.89 -10.08
C TYR A 188 4.83 -22.37 -10.12
N ASP A 189 6.03 -21.84 -10.09
CA ASP A 189 6.28 -20.39 -10.12
C ASP A 189 5.87 -19.75 -11.46
N LEU A 190 6.13 -20.44 -12.59
CA LEU A 190 5.81 -19.92 -13.92
C LEU A 190 4.36 -20.16 -14.35
N THR A 191 3.80 -21.33 -14.02
CA THR A 191 2.49 -21.77 -14.57
C THR A 191 1.40 -22.02 -13.52
N GLY A 192 1.77 -22.07 -12.24
CA GLY A 192 0.87 -22.50 -11.18
C GLY A 192 0.55 -24.01 -11.19
N LEU A 193 1.16 -24.79 -12.09
CA LEU A 193 0.90 -26.23 -12.28
C LEU A 193 2.16 -27.08 -12.08
N PRO A 194 2.00 -28.37 -11.70
CA PRO A 194 3.13 -29.29 -11.66
C PRO A 194 3.65 -29.59 -13.08
N PRO A 195 4.94 -29.92 -13.23
CA PRO A 195 5.48 -30.33 -14.52
C PRO A 195 4.85 -31.63 -14.99
N THR A 196 4.67 -31.79 -16.30
CA THR A 196 4.24 -33.05 -16.88
C THR A 196 5.35 -34.11 -16.81
N ARG A 197 4.98 -35.38 -16.89
CA ARG A 197 5.96 -36.47 -16.92
C ARG A 197 6.95 -36.32 -18.07
N GLN A 198 6.45 -35.98 -19.25
CA GLN A 198 7.27 -35.74 -20.44
C GLN A 198 8.29 -34.63 -20.25
N MET A 199 7.89 -33.52 -19.62
CA MET A 199 8.80 -32.40 -19.32
C MET A 199 9.87 -32.81 -18.33
N LEU A 200 9.51 -33.57 -17.28
CA LEU A 200 10.48 -34.08 -16.32
C LEU A 200 11.54 -34.95 -17.00
N ASP A 201 11.12 -35.89 -17.84
CA ASP A 201 12.03 -36.82 -18.51
C ASP A 201 12.98 -36.04 -19.47
N GLN A 202 12.47 -35.11 -20.26
CA GLN A 202 13.26 -34.28 -21.17
C GLN A 202 14.28 -33.39 -20.48
N LEU A 203 13.90 -32.79 -19.34
CA LEU A 203 14.74 -31.86 -18.61
C LEU A 203 15.77 -32.56 -17.72
N LEU A 204 15.48 -33.76 -17.22
CA LEU A 204 16.44 -34.55 -16.46
C LEU A 204 17.56 -35.07 -17.32
N ASP A 205 17.29 -35.40 -18.59
CA ASP A 205 18.30 -35.88 -19.55
C ASP A 205 19.20 -34.74 -20.05
N ASN A 206 18.74 -33.48 -20.03
CA ASN A 206 19.52 -32.34 -20.47
C ASN A 206 20.50 -31.89 -19.38
N GLN A 207 21.82 -32.03 -19.63
CA GLN A 207 22.86 -31.69 -18.67
C GLN A 207 23.34 -30.25 -18.74
N ALA A 208 23.29 -29.60 -19.88
CA ALA A 208 23.76 -28.23 -20.11
C ALA A 208 22.58 -27.32 -20.50
N GLY A 209 22.51 -26.10 -19.90
CA GLY A 209 21.47 -25.11 -20.24
C GLY A 209 20.05 -25.50 -19.81
N PHE A 210 19.93 -26.38 -18.83
CA PHE A 210 18.67 -26.93 -18.38
C PHE A 210 17.71 -25.85 -17.85
N TYR A 211 18.21 -24.81 -17.21
CA TYR A 211 17.38 -23.71 -16.70
C TYR A 211 16.78 -22.88 -17.83
N GLU A 212 17.65 -22.49 -18.77
CA GLU A 212 17.25 -21.70 -19.92
C GLU A 212 16.24 -22.47 -20.76
N ALA A 213 16.53 -23.74 -21.06
CA ALA A 213 15.62 -24.60 -21.80
C ALA A 213 14.26 -24.78 -21.07
N PHE A 214 14.25 -24.79 -19.76
CA PHE A 214 13.00 -24.88 -18.99
C PHE A 214 12.21 -23.58 -19.04
N VAL A 215 12.85 -22.43 -18.84
CA VAL A 215 12.19 -21.12 -18.88
C VAL A 215 11.68 -20.81 -20.29
N ASP A 216 12.44 -21.13 -21.33
CA ASP A 216 12.06 -20.86 -22.71
C ASP A 216 10.92 -21.73 -23.24
N ASN A 217 10.64 -22.86 -22.60
CA ASN A 217 9.53 -23.77 -22.98
C ASN A 217 8.19 -23.44 -22.28
N TYR A 218 8.17 -22.45 -21.40
CA TYR A 218 6.96 -21.96 -20.73
C TYR A 218 6.63 -20.52 -21.12
#